data_c7adf5904d6c6145b4a18ebe6c37a0f5
#
_entry.id   c7adf5904d6c6145b4a18ebe6c37a0f5
#
_cell.length_a   1.000
_cell.length_b   1.000
_cell.length_c   1.000
_cell.angle_alpha   90.00
_cell.angle_beta   90.00
_cell.angle_gamma   90.00
#
_symmetry.space_group_name_H-M   'P 1'
#
loop_
_entity.id
_entity.type
_entity.pdbx_description
1 polymer ?
#
loop_
_entity_poly.entity_id
_entity_poly.type
_entity_poly.pdbx_seq_one_letter_code
_entity_poly.pdbx_strand_id
1 'polypeptide(L)'
;MELRPWTLPNLLTFARLVALPFLINAIIEGEHGQAFAIFFAMAVSDFVDGYLARHFGMASPLGALLDPIADKLFLVSSFVVFALPGTPTSVRIPMWLLVLTIFRDVFILVICLVLFLALGIRSFPPSILGKLTTFLEISTVTAILLVNVKRLDPVVATVCMWLVAAFATISGLHYSWRVLTQLPRGPHPPAAAPAA
;
A
#
# COMPACT_ATOMS: atom_id res chain seq x y z
N MET A 1 -10.61 18.22 22.11
CA MET A 1 -10.10 16.95 21.56
C MET A 1 -8.59 16.96 21.81
N GLU A 2 -8.14 16.31 22.89
CA GLU A 2 -6.70 16.32 23.23
C GLU A 2 -5.97 15.51 22.18
N LEU A 3 -5.08 16.16 21.45
CA LEU A 3 -4.12 15.51 20.57
C LEU A 3 -3.12 14.80 21.49
N ARG A 4 -3.33 13.50 21.75
CA ARG A 4 -2.30 12.66 22.37
C ARG A 4 -1.37 12.16 21.24
N PRO A 5 -0.26 12.86 20.96
CA PRO A 5 0.62 12.52 19.84
C PRO A 5 1.39 11.20 20.09
N TRP A 6 1.57 10.83 21.35
CA TRP A 6 2.38 9.68 21.79
C TRP A 6 1.48 8.50 22.17
N THR A 7 0.87 7.85 21.19
CA THR A 7 0.23 6.54 21.38
C THR A 7 1.20 5.44 20.92
N LEU A 8 1.08 4.25 21.51
CA LEU A 8 1.94 3.13 21.12
C LEU A 8 1.89 2.84 19.60
N PRO A 9 0.70 2.85 18.94
CA PRO A 9 0.64 2.73 17.48
C PRO A 9 1.44 3.80 16.74
N ASN A 10 1.32 5.09 17.13
CA ASN A 10 2.09 6.16 16.47
C ASN A 10 3.59 5.98 16.61
N LEU A 11 4.05 5.47 17.77
CA LEU A 11 5.47 5.19 17.98
C LEU A 11 5.96 4.08 17.05
N LEU A 12 5.16 3.01 16.85
CA LEU A 12 5.49 1.92 15.93
C LEU A 12 5.53 2.40 14.48
N THR A 13 4.58 3.24 14.05
CA THR A 13 4.59 3.87 12.73
C THR A 13 5.85 4.73 12.52
N PHE A 14 6.21 5.52 13.53
CA PHE A 14 7.44 6.33 13.47
C PHE A 14 8.70 5.46 13.44
N ALA A 15 8.77 4.41 14.25
CA ALA A 15 9.88 3.45 14.22
C ALA A 15 10.04 2.79 12.84
N ARG A 16 8.93 2.49 12.15
CA ARG A 16 8.91 1.98 10.77
C ARG A 16 9.53 2.97 9.79
N LEU A 17 9.18 4.26 9.88
CA LEU A 17 9.79 5.29 9.04
C LEU A 17 11.29 5.45 9.29
N VAL A 18 11.72 5.35 10.55
CA VAL A 18 13.15 5.38 10.91
C VAL A 18 13.87 4.11 10.43
N ALA A 19 13.22 2.95 10.45
CA ALA A 19 13.82 1.69 10.00
C ALA A 19 13.95 1.61 8.46
N LEU A 20 13.17 2.37 7.70
CA LEU A 20 13.16 2.34 6.24
C LEU A 20 14.53 2.60 5.59
N PRO A 21 15.31 3.65 5.95
CA PRO A 21 16.64 3.84 5.38
C PRO A 21 17.61 2.71 5.71
N PHE A 22 17.49 2.06 6.88
CA PHE A 22 18.31 0.90 7.22
C PHE A 22 17.95 -0.32 6.36
N LEU A 23 16.66 -0.54 6.07
CA LEU A 23 16.22 -1.57 5.14
C LEU A 23 16.80 -1.34 3.74
N ILE A 24 16.68 -0.10 3.23
CA ILE A 24 17.19 0.27 1.90
C ILE A 24 18.69 0.04 1.83
N ASN A 25 19.43 0.49 2.84
CA ASN A 25 20.89 0.31 2.89
C ASN A 25 21.27 -1.18 2.91
N ALA A 26 20.63 -1.99 3.75
CA ALA A 26 20.87 -3.43 3.82
C ALA A 26 20.61 -4.14 2.48
N ILE A 27 19.58 -3.73 1.71
CA ILE A 27 19.32 -4.28 0.37
C ILE A 27 20.42 -3.86 -0.61
N ILE A 28 20.86 -2.60 -0.60
CA ILE A 28 21.90 -2.06 -1.51
C ILE A 28 23.25 -2.70 -1.22
N GLU A 29 23.58 -2.94 0.04
CA GLU A 29 24.83 -3.60 0.43
C GLU A 29 24.80 -5.12 0.24
N GLY A 30 23.65 -5.71 -0.12
CA GLY A 30 23.50 -7.15 -0.31
C GLY A 30 23.41 -7.95 0.98
N GLU A 31 23.19 -7.28 2.11
CA GLU A 31 23.00 -7.87 3.42
C GLU A 31 21.56 -8.43 3.56
N HIS A 32 21.22 -9.37 2.70
CA HIS A 32 19.84 -9.86 2.53
C HIS A 32 19.25 -10.48 3.80
N GLY A 33 20.09 -11.04 4.69
CA GLY A 33 19.64 -11.56 5.98
C GLY A 33 19.16 -10.45 6.91
N GLN A 34 19.89 -9.33 6.98
CA GLN A 34 19.51 -8.15 7.76
C GLN A 34 18.30 -7.48 7.12
N ALA A 35 18.29 -7.32 5.78
CA ALA A 35 17.16 -6.76 5.05
C ALA A 35 15.86 -7.56 5.32
N PHE A 36 15.93 -8.91 5.30
CA PHE A 36 14.79 -9.76 5.63
C PHE A 36 14.33 -9.57 7.09
N ALA A 37 15.25 -9.52 8.04
CA ALA A 37 14.90 -9.32 9.44
C ALA A 37 14.22 -7.97 9.70
N ILE A 38 14.76 -6.89 9.11
CA ILE A 38 14.17 -5.54 9.20
C ILE A 38 12.80 -5.52 8.53
N PHE A 39 12.69 -6.03 7.29
CA PHE A 39 11.42 -6.07 6.54
C PHE A 39 10.35 -6.83 7.30
N PHE A 40 10.67 -8.00 7.82
CA PHE A 40 9.75 -8.85 8.57
C PHE A 40 9.31 -8.19 9.89
N ALA A 41 10.25 -7.57 10.61
CA ALA A 41 9.94 -6.83 11.84
C ALA A 41 8.99 -5.65 11.55
N MET A 42 9.21 -4.90 10.45
CA MET A 42 8.32 -3.80 10.03
C MET A 42 6.93 -4.32 9.65
N ALA A 43 6.83 -5.41 8.90
CA ALA A 43 5.54 -6.00 8.49
C ALA A 43 4.74 -6.54 9.69
N VAL A 44 5.43 -7.18 10.65
CA VAL A 44 4.79 -7.65 11.90
C VAL A 44 4.35 -6.47 12.78
N SER A 45 5.19 -5.43 12.88
CA SER A 45 4.86 -4.20 13.61
C SER A 45 3.56 -3.58 13.10
N ASP A 46 3.39 -3.47 11.79
CA ASP A 46 2.17 -2.95 11.15
C ASP A 46 0.92 -3.78 11.49
N PHE A 47 1.06 -5.10 11.52
CA PHE A 47 -0.05 -5.96 11.92
C PHE A 47 -0.40 -5.78 13.41
N VAL A 48 0.62 -5.64 14.27
CA VAL A 48 0.44 -5.47 15.72
C VAL A 48 -0.17 -4.11 16.05
N ASP A 49 0.32 -3.01 15.45
CA ASP A 49 -0.20 -1.67 15.74
C ASP A 49 -1.65 -1.51 15.25
N GLY A 50 -1.98 -2.05 14.06
CA GLY A 50 -3.35 -2.09 13.57
C GLY A 50 -4.29 -2.92 14.45
N TYR A 51 -3.80 -4.02 15.05
CA TYR A 51 -4.56 -4.81 16.03
C TYR A 51 -4.78 -4.03 17.33
N LEU A 52 -3.72 -3.44 17.90
CA LEU A 52 -3.77 -2.67 19.14
C LEU A 52 -4.68 -1.45 19.01
N ALA A 53 -4.58 -0.69 17.91
CA ALA A 53 -5.43 0.48 17.68
C ALA A 53 -6.92 0.12 17.68
N ARG A 54 -7.30 -1.01 17.08
CA ARG A 54 -8.71 -1.45 17.01
C ARG A 54 -9.23 -2.04 18.32
N HIS A 55 -8.41 -2.83 19.05
CA HIS A 55 -8.87 -3.52 20.26
C HIS A 55 -8.84 -2.64 21.51
N PHE A 56 -7.88 -1.73 21.60
CA PHE A 56 -7.68 -0.89 22.79
C PHE A 56 -8.14 0.55 22.60
N GLY A 57 -8.76 0.90 21.45
CA GLY A 57 -9.25 2.25 21.21
C GLY A 57 -8.16 3.33 21.19
N MET A 58 -6.90 2.95 20.88
CA MET A 58 -5.74 3.84 20.87
C MET A 58 -5.56 4.57 19.53
N ALA A 59 -6.59 4.58 18.69
CA ALA A 59 -6.55 5.27 17.41
C ALA A 59 -6.38 6.78 17.63
N SER A 60 -5.38 7.38 16.98
CA SER A 60 -5.18 8.81 16.97
C SER A 60 -5.43 9.39 15.57
N PRO A 61 -5.91 10.64 15.43
CA PRO A 61 -6.06 11.29 14.13
C PRO A 61 -4.73 11.38 13.36
N LEU A 62 -3.62 11.55 14.07
CA LEU A 62 -2.29 11.61 13.49
C LEU A 62 -1.86 10.25 12.96
N GLY A 63 -2.05 9.15 13.72
CA GLY A 63 -1.75 7.79 13.30
C GLY A 63 -2.57 7.41 12.07
N ALA A 64 -3.87 7.66 12.07
CA ALA A 64 -4.74 7.37 10.93
C ALA A 64 -4.30 8.03 9.61
N LEU A 65 -3.54 9.14 9.68
CA LEU A 65 -2.95 9.81 8.52
C LEU A 65 -1.56 9.24 8.19
N LEU A 66 -0.73 8.98 9.22
CA LEU A 66 0.66 8.55 9.03
C LEU A 66 0.78 7.09 8.60
N ASP A 67 -0.11 6.21 9.10
CA ASP A 67 -0.06 4.78 8.80
C ASP A 67 -0.14 4.48 7.29
N PRO A 68 -1.14 4.99 6.52
CA PRO A 68 -1.19 4.74 5.09
C PRO A 68 0.01 5.30 4.33
N ILE A 69 0.59 6.40 4.80
CA ILE A 69 1.78 7.02 4.19
C ILE A 69 3.02 6.15 4.46
N ALA A 70 3.22 5.73 5.70
CA ALA A 70 4.33 4.87 6.08
C ALA A 70 4.31 3.53 5.33
N ASP A 71 3.13 2.90 5.24
CA ASP A 71 2.94 1.64 4.51
C ASP A 71 3.28 1.77 3.03
N LYS A 72 2.82 2.86 2.40
CA LYS A 72 3.12 3.10 0.99
C LYS A 72 4.59 3.41 0.76
N LEU A 73 5.21 4.24 1.61
CA LEU A 73 6.65 4.50 1.53
C LEU A 73 7.46 3.22 1.69
N PHE A 74 7.09 2.37 2.63
CA PHE A 74 7.74 1.08 2.88
C PHE A 74 7.72 0.17 1.65
N LEU A 75 6.54 -0.06 1.06
CA LEU A 75 6.38 -0.93 -0.10
C LEU A 75 7.00 -0.33 -1.37
N VAL A 76 6.69 0.92 -1.68
CA VAL A 76 7.20 1.61 -2.88
C VAL A 76 8.72 1.67 -2.86
N SER A 77 9.34 2.03 -1.72
CA SER A 77 10.80 2.08 -1.60
C SER A 77 11.43 0.70 -1.82
N SER A 78 10.84 -0.35 -1.24
CA SER A 78 11.31 -1.73 -1.45
C SER A 78 11.22 -2.14 -2.92
N PHE A 79 10.10 -1.84 -3.60
CA PHE A 79 9.93 -2.11 -5.03
C PHE A 79 10.94 -1.34 -5.88
N VAL A 80 11.14 -0.04 -5.58
CA VAL A 80 12.12 0.80 -6.28
C VAL A 80 13.51 0.20 -6.16
N VAL A 81 13.97 -0.11 -4.95
CA VAL A 81 15.33 -0.62 -4.73
C VAL A 81 15.54 -1.96 -5.44
N PHE A 82 14.57 -2.88 -5.40
CA PHE A 82 14.66 -4.15 -6.14
C PHE A 82 14.49 -4.01 -7.66
N ALA A 83 14.00 -2.88 -8.16
CA ALA A 83 13.92 -2.60 -9.59
C ALA A 83 15.19 -1.91 -10.13
N LEU A 84 15.99 -1.25 -9.28
CA LEU A 84 17.17 -0.50 -9.70
C LEU A 84 18.25 -1.41 -10.29
N PRO A 85 18.89 -0.99 -11.42
CA PRO A 85 20.07 -1.65 -11.95
C PRO A 85 21.22 -1.50 -10.94
N GLY A 86 21.89 -2.59 -10.60
CA GLY A 86 23.02 -2.55 -9.65
C GLY A 86 22.67 -3.03 -8.24
N THR A 87 21.41 -3.12 -7.87
CA THR A 87 21.02 -3.78 -6.62
C THR A 87 21.44 -5.26 -6.67
N PRO A 88 22.21 -5.75 -5.68
CA PRO A 88 22.64 -7.14 -5.61
C PRO A 88 21.46 -8.04 -5.24
N THR A 89 20.76 -8.55 -6.26
CA THR A 89 19.60 -9.43 -6.07
C THR A 89 19.56 -10.53 -7.12
N SER A 90 19.18 -11.73 -6.71
CA SER A 90 19.00 -12.88 -7.61
C SER A 90 17.75 -12.73 -8.49
N VAL A 91 16.74 -12.03 -8.00
CA VAL A 91 15.48 -11.77 -8.72
C VAL A 91 15.19 -10.28 -8.64
N ARG A 92 15.08 -9.65 -9.80
CA ARG A 92 14.81 -8.20 -9.92
C ARG A 92 13.35 -7.95 -10.27
N ILE A 93 12.77 -6.92 -9.67
CA ILE A 93 11.45 -6.44 -10.05
C ILE A 93 11.57 -5.74 -11.42
N PRO A 94 10.80 -6.18 -12.44
CA PRO A 94 10.79 -5.50 -13.73
C PRO A 94 10.29 -4.06 -13.60
N MET A 95 10.93 -3.13 -14.32
CA MET A 95 10.54 -1.70 -14.25
C MET A 95 9.07 -1.46 -14.63
N TRP A 96 8.54 -2.23 -15.58
CA TRP A 96 7.13 -2.12 -15.97
C TRP A 96 6.18 -2.48 -14.81
N LEU A 97 6.55 -3.44 -13.95
CA LEU A 97 5.74 -3.83 -12.79
C LEU A 97 5.77 -2.73 -11.71
N LEU A 98 6.94 -2.13 -11.46
CA LEU A 98 7.07 -0.98 -10.57
C LEU A 98 6.18 0.19 -11.04
N VAL A 99 6.24 0.51 -12.34
CA VAL A 99 5.42 1.59 -12.92
C VAL A 99 3.93 1.26 -12.81
N LEU A 100 3.53 0.01 -13.07
CA LEU A 100 2.15 -0.44 -12.97
C LEU A 100 1.59 -0.27 -11.55
N THR A 101 2.35 -0.69 -10.53
CA THR A 101 1.91 -0.61 -9.13
C THR A 101 1.80 0.84 -8.66
N ILE A 102 2.80 1.68 -8.95
CA ILE A 102 2.77 3.10 -8.61
C ILE A 102 1.63 3.81 -9.36
N PHE A 103 1.49 3.57 -10.66
CA PHE A 103 0.41 4.17 -11.46
C PHE A 103 -0.96 3.82 -10.89
N ARG A 104 -1.20 2.56 -10.55
CA ARG A 104 -2.45 2.10 -9.96
C ARG A 104 -2.74 2.80 -8.63
N ASP A 105 -1.75 2.96 -7.75
CA ASP A 105 -1.93 3.61 -6.46
C ASP A 105 -2.25 5.10 -6.61
N VAL A 106 -1.48 5.79 -7.46
CA VAL A 106 -1.71 7.21 -7.78
C VAL A 106 -3.07 7.40 -8.46
N PHE A 107 -3.42 6.52 -9.40
CA PHE A 107 -4.69 6.56 -10.11
C PHE A 107 -5.90 6.48 -9.16
N ILE A 108 -5.88 5.53 -8.21
CA ILE A 108 -6.95 5.39 -7.20
C ILE A 108 -7.02 6.64 -6.33
N LEU A 109 -5.86 7.16 -5.89
CA LEU A 109 -5.79 8.35 -5.05
C LEU A 109 -6.34 9.58 -5.79
N VAL A 110 -5.98 9.78 -7.06
CA VAL A 110 -6.48 10.89 -7.88
C VAL A 110 -7.99 10.80 -8.07
N ILE A 111 -8.52 9.61 -8.37
CA ILE A 111 -9.97 9.43 -8.49
C ILE A 111 -10.68 9.75 -7.16
N CYS A 112 -10.18 9.26 -6.02
CA CYS A 112 -10.75 9.58 -4.71
C CYS A 112 -10.74 11.09 -4.46
N LEU A 113 -9.64 11.77 -4.79
CA LEU A 113 -9.51 13.22 -4.64
C LEU A 113 -10.50 13.98 -5.52
N VAL A 114 -10.62 13.60 -6.79
CA VAL A 114 -11.59 14.22 -7.73
C VAL A 114 -13.02 14.05 -7.24
N LEU A 115 -13.39 12.84 -6.79
CA LEU A 115 -14.75 12.59 -6.27
C LEU A 115 -15.02 13.38 -4.98
N PHE A 116 -14.01 13.52 -4.13
CA PHE A 116 -14.11 14.33 -2.91
C PHE A 116 -14.33 15.82 -3.25
N LEU A 117 -13.52 16.37 -4.15
CA LEU A 117 -13.60 17.80 -4.53
C LEU A 117 -14.83 18.13 -5.36
N ALA A 118 -15.19 17.28 -6.33
CA ALA A 118 -16.28 17.55 -7.27
C ALA A 118 -17.66 17.19 -6.72
N LEU A 119 -17.78 16.12 -5.93
CA LEU A 119 -19.06 15.57 -5.47
C LEU A 119 -19.22 15.59 -3.94
N GLY A 120 -18.21 16.02 -3.18
CA GLY A 120 -18.24 16.05 -1.72
C GLY A 120 -18.32 14.65 -1.06
N ILE A 121 -18.01 13.58 -1.81
CA ILE A 121 -18.03 12.22 -1.31
C ILE A 121 -16.88 12.04 -0.32
N ARG A 122 -17.17 11.79 0.94
CA ARG A 122 -16.18 11.69 2.03
C ARG A 122 -15.83 10.26 2.45
N SER A 123 -16.53 9.26 1.94
CA SER A 123 -16.31 7.86 2.32
C SER A 123 -16.00 7.01 1.09
N PHE A 124 -14.79 6.48 1.04
CA PHE A 124 -14.31 5.57 0.00
C PHE A 124 -13.99 4.23 0.66
N PRO A 125 -14.94 3.29 0.75
CA PRO A 125 -14.67 2.00 1.37
C PRO A 125 -13.55 1.27 0.59
N PRO A 126 -12.52 0.77 1.30
CA PRO A 126 -11.41 0.08 0.66
C PRO A 126 -11.93 -1.16 -0.08
N SER A 127 -11.45 -1.38 -1.31
CA SER A 127 -11.81 -2.57 -2.07
C SER A 127 -11.04 -3.79 -1.56
N ILE A 128 -11.68 -4.96 -1.53
CA ILE A 128 -11.03 -6.23 -1.18
C ILE A 128 -9.86 -6.50 -2.13
N LEU A 129 -10.04 -6.20 -3.42
CA LEU A 129 -8.98 -6.34 -4.44
C LEU A 129 -7.77 -5.46 -4.14
N GLY A 130 -7.99 -4.24 -3.62
CA GLY A 130 -6.90 -3.35 -3.21
C GLY A 130 -6.09 -3.92 -2.05
N LYS A 131 -6.75 -4.47 -1.03
CA LYS A 131 -6.09 -5.13 0.10
C LYS A 131 -5.29 -6.35 -0.34
N LEU A 132 -5.86 -7.14 -1.27
CA LEU A 132 -5.19 -8.32 -1.80
C LEU A 132 -3.96 -7.95 -2.62
N THR A 133 -4.02 -6.86 -3.41
CA THR A 133 -2.84 -6.37 -4.14
C THR A 133 -1.72 -5.98 -3.18
N THR A 134 -2.00 -5.21 -2.13
CA THR A 134 -0.99 -4.84 -1.11
C THR A 134 -0.40 -6.09 -0.42
N PHE A 135 -1.23 -7.07 -0.09
CA PHE A 135 -0.76 -8.34 0.46
C PHE A 135 0.19 -9.08 -0.50
N LEU A 136 -0.13 -9.11 -1.79
CA LEU A 136 0.73 -9.71 -2.82
C LEU A 136 2.03 -8.92 -3.03
N GLU A 137 2.01 -7.60 -2.91
CA GLU A 137 3.21 -6.75 -2.93
C GLU A 137 4.15 -7.11 -1.76
N ILE A 138 3.63 -7.20 -0.54
CA ILE A 138 4.39 -7.64 0.65
C ILE A 138 4.95 -9.04 0.44
N SER A 139 4.13 -9.96 -0.06
CA SER A 139 4.54 -11.35 -0.34
C SER A 139 5.65 -11.40 -1.39
N THR A 140 5.61 -10.53 -2.40
CA THR A 140 6.64 -10.44 -3.45
C THR A 140 7.98 -10.00 -2.88
N VAL A 141 8.03 -8.94 -2.08
CA VAL A 141 9.27 -8.47 -1.44
C VAL A 141 9.81 -9.55 -0.49
N THR A 142 8.94 -10.17 0.30
CA THR A 142 9.31 -11.28 1.18
C THR A 142 9.92 -12.44 0.38
N ALA A 143 9.30 -12.83 -0.73
CA ALA A 143 9.80 -13.91 -1.59
C ALA A 143 11.17 -13.56 -2.18
N ILE A 144 11.38 -12.33 -2.67
CA ILE A 144 12.68 -11.89 -3.20
C ILE A 144 13.77 -11.96 -2.11
N LEU A 145 13.49 -11.48 -0.91
CA LEU A 145 14.43 -11.53 0.20
C LEU A 145 14.77 -12.98 0.60
N LEU A 146 13.77 -13.87 0.64
CA LEU A 146 13.97 -15.29 0.92
C LEU A 146 14.77 -16.01 -0.18
N VAL A 147 14.56 -15.65 -1.45
CA VAL A 147 15.37 -16.16 -2.56
C VAL A 147 16.84 -15.73 -2.40
N ASN A 148 17.07 -14.48 -2.05
CA ASN A 148 18.42 -13.94 -1.87
C ASN A 148 19.18 -14.61 -0.70
N VAL A 149 18.48 -14.99 0.37
CA VAL A 149 19.06 -15.79 1.46
C VAL A 149 19.06 -17.31 1.18
N LYS A 150 18.78 -17.72 -0.07
CA LYS A 150 18.76 -19.11 -0.53
C LYS A 150 17.81 -20.02 0.25
N ARG A 151 16.69 -19.49 0.70
CA ARG A 151 15.64 -20.23 1.41
C ARG A 151 14.43 -20.56 0.53
N LEU A 152 14.37 -19.96 -0.69
CA LEU A 152 13.25 -20.10 -1.60
C LEU A 152 13.73 -20.18 -3.05
N ASP A 153 12.94 -20.85 -3.92
CA ASP A 153 13.21 -20.92 -5.35
C ASP A 153 12.84 -19.59 -6.04
N PRO A 154 13.65 -19.07 -6.97
CA PRO A 154 13.35 -17.87 -7.75
C PRO A 154 12.00 -17.87 -8.47
N VAL A 155 11.49 -19.03 -8.83
CA VAL A 155 10.17 -19.20 -9.47
C VAL A 155 9.06 -18.64 -8.59
N VAL A 156 9.15 -18.82 -7.27
CA VAL A 156 8.11 -18.31 -6.34
C VAL A 156 8.03 -16.79 -6.39
N ALA A 157 9.15 -16.08 -6.36
CA ALA A 157 9.17 -14.62 -6.48
C ALA A 157 8.60 -14.17 -7.83
N THR A 158 8.92 -14.87 -8.91
CA THR A 158 8.39 -14.59 -10.25
C THR A 158 6.86 -14.80 -10.32
N VAL A 159 6.35 -15.87 -9.74
CA VAL A 159 4.89 -16.11 -9.65
C VAL A 159 4.21 -14.99 -8.86
N CYS A 160 4.77 -14.59 -7.71
CA CYS A 160 4.25 -13.47 -6.92
C CYS A 160 4.18 -12.16 -7.74
N MET A 161 5.21 -11.85 -8.54
CA MET A 161 5.22 -10.68 -9.41
C MET A 161 4.09 -10.70 -10.45
N TRP A 162 3.84 -11.86 -11.09
CA TRP A 162 2.74 -12.00 -12.04
C TRP A 162 1.37 -11.87 -11.37
N LEU A 163 1.23 -12.39 -10.15
CA LEU A 163 0.02 -12.19 -9.35
C LEU A 163 -0.18 -10.71 -9.01
N VAL A 164 0.88 -10.00 -8.58
CA VAL A 164 0.79 -8.54 -8.36
C VAL A 164 0.32 -7.84 -9.63
N ALA A 165 0.91 -8.15 -10.80
CA ALA A 165 0.53 -7.53 -12.06
C ALA A 165 -0.96 -7.76 -12.40
N ALA A 166 -1.44 -9.00 -12.27
CA ALA A 166 -2.82 -9.36 -12.53
C ALA A 166 -3.78 -8.63 -11.58
N PHE A 167 -3.52 -8.70 -10.26
CA PHE A 167 -4.40 -8.09 -9.27
C PHE A 167 -4.33 -6.56 -9.26
N ALA A 168 -3.18 -5.94 -9.54
CA ALA A 168 -3.07 -4.49 -9.71
C ALA A 168 -3.93 -4.01 -10.87
N THR A 169 -3.87 -4.70 -12.02
CA THR A 169 -4.68 -4.38 -13.20
C THR A 169 -6.17 -4.56 -12.92
N ILE A 170 -6.58 -5.71 -12.38
CA ILE A 170 -7.98 -6.01 -12.06
C ILE A 170 -8.51 -5.00 -11.02
N SER A 171 -7.72 -4.68 -10.00
CA SER A 171 -8.10 -3.71 -8.96
C SER A 171 -8.30 -2.31 -9.53
N GLY A 172 -7.44 -1.86 -10.43
CA GLY A 172 -7.57 -0.57 -11.12
C GLY A 172 -8.84 -0.50 -11.98
N LEU A 173 -9.08 -1.52 -12.80
CA LEU A 173 -10.27 -1.62 -13.65
C LEU A 173 -11.57 -1.71 -12.83
N HIS A 174 -11.59 -2.53 -11.78
CA HIS A 174 -12.74 -2.66 -10.88
C HIS A 174 -13.06 -1.33 -10.20
N TYR A 175 -12.02 -0.58 -9.75
CA TYR A 175 -12.24 0.71 -9.13
C TYR A 175 -12.81 1.73 -10.12
N SER A 176 -12.29 1.78 -11.34
CA SER A 176 -12.82 2.62 -12.42
C SER A 176 -14.29 2.30 -12.73
N TRP A 177 -14.62 1.03 -12.85
CA TRP A 177 -15.99 0.57 -13.09
C TRP A 177 -16.93 1.00 -11.95
N ARG A 178 -16.50 0.81 -10.70
CA ARG A 178 -17.28 1.20 -9.52
C ARG A 178 -17.57 2.70 -9.50
N VAL A 179 -16.59 3.52 -9.83
CA VAL A 179 -16.75 4.98 -9.89
C VAL A 179 -17.73 5.37 -11.00
N LEU A 180 -17.57 4.82 -12.19
CA LEU A 180 -18.45 5.12 -13.34
C LEU A 180 -19.92 4.73 -13.06
N THR A 181 -20.14 3.68 -12.28
CA THR A 181 -21.51 3.23 -11.93
C THR A 181 -22.13 4.00 -10.76
N GLN A 182 -21.33 4.64 -9.93
CA GLN A 182 -21.78 5.39 -8.75
C GLN A 182 -21.93 6.89 -9.01
N LEU A 183 -21.48 7.39 -10.17
CA LEU A 183 -21.72 8.78 -10.55
C LEU A 183 -23.23 9.02 -10.69
N PRO A 184 -23.79 10.10 -10.08
CA PRO A 184 -25.19 10.47 -10.27
C PRO A 184 -25.46 10.68 -11.75
N ARG A 185 -26.40 9.93 -12.32
CA ARG A 185 -26.85 10.10 -13.70
C ARG A 185 -27.70 11.39 -13.80
N GLY A 186 -27.06 12.52 -14.07
CA GLY A 186 -27.72 13.78 -14.39
C GLY A 186 -28.34 14.53 -13.20
N PRO A 187 -28.63 15.83 -13.36
CA PRO A 187 -29.40 16.58 -12.39
C PRO A 187 -30.83 16.03 -12.34
N HIS A 188 -31.34 15.77 -11.13
CA HIS A 188 -32.76 15.49 -10.94
C HIS A 188 -33.57 16.61 -11.62
N PRO A 189 -34.55 16.31 -12.48
CA PRO A 189 -35.45 17.32 -12.95
C PRO A 189 -36.08 18.02 -11.71
N PRO A 190 -36.21 19.35 -11.72
CA PRO A 190 -36.83 20.07 -10.62
C PRO A 190 -38.19 19.48 -10.35
N ALA A 191 -38.45 19.19 -9.06
CA ALA A 191 -39.74 18.69 -8.63
C ALA A 191 -40.83 19.63 -9.19
N ALA A 192 -41.78 19.07 -9.94
CA ALA A 192 -42.89 19.83 -10.47
C ALA A 192 -43.55 20.62 -9.33
N ALA A 193 -43.66 21.94 -9.52
CA ALA A 193 -44.35 22.80 -8.57
C ALA A 193 -45.77 22.26 -8.41
N PRO A 194 -46.32 22.20 -7.16
CA PRO A 194 -47.69 21.81 -6.98
C PRO A 194 -48.58 22.78 -7.75
N ALA A 195 -49.46 22.23 -8.58
CA ALA A 195 -50.51 23.02 -9.29
C ALA A 195 -51.37 23.70 -8.27
N ALA A 196 -51.50 25.02 -8.39
CA ALA A 196 -52.39 25.88 -7.62
C ALA A 196 -53.87 25.67 -7.95
#